data_c5accf09b18031131878a5a4095faee2
#
_entry.id   c5accf09b18031131878a5a4095faee2
#
_cell.length_a   1.000
_cell.length_b   1.000
_cell.length_c   1.000
_cell.angle_alpha   90.00
_cell.angle_beta   90.00
_cell.angle_gamma   90.00
#
_symmetry.space_group_name_H-M   'P 1'
#
loop_
_entity.id
_entity.type
_entity.pdbx_description
1 polymer ?
#
loop_
_entity_poly.entity_id
_entity_poly.type
_entity_poly.pdbx_seq_one_letter_code
_entity_poly.pdbx_strand_id
1 'polypeptide(L)'
;MVMGGGITQNIIGDTLKKDDLYEVLVKAFANLKAHAAEDCSYYVTAPQGGDLGLMMQQMMIDAGLAVKHILMWVKNAATFSMGRLDYEYRHEPIFYTWDKKHNFYGGYNTSVIDDTENIDKMSKAELKETLRAIRDKEDSSVIYVDKPLKCNLHPTMKPVKLVARLMYNNSRQGDLVADIFGGSGTTMIAAEQLKRRCYMMELDPHYCDVIIARWEAFTGQKAKKIAG
;
A
#
# COMPACT_ATOMS: atom_id res chain seq x y z
N MET A 1 -20.90 -20.17 25.80
CA MET A 1 -20.63 -18.91 25.07
C MET A 1 -19.15 -18.64 25.23
N VAL A 2 -18.34 -19.10 24.28
CA VAL A 2 -16.87 -18.97 24.32
C VAL A 2 -16.53 -17.65 23.63
N MET A 3 -16.10 -16.67 24.41
CA MET A 3 -15.54 -15.42 23.89
C MET A 3 -14.19 -15.75 23.26
N GLY A 4 -14.11 -15.66 21.93
CA GLY A 4 -12.87 -15.76 21.21
C GLY A 4 -11.96 -14.60 21.56
N GLY A 5 -10.94 -14.86 22.37
CA GLY A 5 -9.86 -13.94 22.61
C GLY A 5 -9.09 -13.71 21.32
N GLY A 6 -9.18 -12.51 20.76
CA GLY A 6 -8.30 -12.09 19.67
C GLY A 6 -6.87 -12.10 20.21
N ILE A 7 -6.03 -12.90 19.57
CA ILE A 7 -4.58 -12.86 19.83
C ILE A 7 -4.10 -11.49 19.35
N THR A 8 -3.86 -10.57 20.28
CA THR A 8 -3.11 -9.35 20.00
C THR A 8 -1.64 -9.78 19.84
N GLN A 9 -1.24 -10.04 18.60
CA GLN A 9 0.16 -10.20 18.27
C GLN A 9 0.83 -8.82 18.45
N ASN A 10 1.75 -8.73 19.43
CA ASN A 10 2.62 -7.58 19.56
C ASN A 10 3.62 -7.61 18.40
N ILE A 11 3.49 -6.70 17.46
CA ILE A 11 4.45 -6.52 16.37
C ILE A 11 5.63 -5.74 16.91
N ILE A 12 6.84 -6.20 16.64
CA ILE A 12 8.08 -5.51 17.07
C ILE A 12 8.09 -4.10 16.43
N GLY A 13 8.19 -3.07 17.26
CA GLY A 13 8.18 -1.66 16.82
C GLY A 13 6.84 -0.95 16.93
N ASP A 14 5.70 -1.65 17.05
CA ASP A 14 4.37 -1.00 17.19
C ASP A 14 4.20 -0.27 18.54
N THR A 15 5.09 -0.48 19.49
CA THR A 15 5.05 0.12 20.84
C THR A 15 6.01 1.31 21.02
N LEU A 16 6.64 1.77 19.95
CA LEU A 16 7.54 2.93 20.00
C LEU A 16 6.78 4.19 20.44
N LYS A 17 7.42 5.01 21.28
CA LYS A 17 6.92 6.34 21.60
C LYS A 17 6.95 7.21 20.32
N LYS A 18 6.14 8.26 20.31
CA LYS A 18 6.01 9.14 19.12
C LYS A 18 7.36 9.69 18.65
N ASP A 19 8.20 10.14 19.58
CA ASP A 19 9.51 10.73 19.25
C ASP A 19 10.50 9.69 18.70
N ASP A 20 10.53 8.50 19.29
CA ASP A 20 11.37 7.40 18.82
C ASP A 20 10.92 6.92 17.42
N LEU A 21 9.61 6.82 17.21
CA LEU A 21 9.04 6.46 15.93
C LEU A 21 9.40 7.52 14.85
N TYR A 22 9.33 8.81 15.22
CA TYR A 22 9.70 9.90 14.34
C TYR A 22 11.14 9.75 13.84
N GLU A 23 12.10 9.63 14.78
CA GLU A 23 13.51 9.48 14.43
C GLU A 23 13.79 8.25 13.56
N VAL A 24 13.20 7.11 13.92
CA VAL A 24 13.37 5.86 13.16
C VAL A 24 12.87 6.02 11.72
N LEU A 25 11.68 6.58 11.53
CA LEU A 25 11.10 6.72 10.19
C LEU A 25 11.82 7.77 9.34
N VAL A 26 12.22 8.91 9.93
CA VAL A 26 13.04 9.90 9.20
C VAL A 26 14.35 9.28 8.71
N LYS A 27 15.06 8.55 9.60
CA LYS A 27 16.32 7.86 9.23
C LYS A 27 16.08 6.78 8.17
N ALA A 28 15.00 6.00 8.29
CA ALA A 28 14.65 4.95 7.34
C ALA A 28 14.35 5.52 5.94
N PHE A 29 13.53 6.58 5.86
CA PHE A 29 13.20 7.24 4.59
C PHE A 29 14.41 7.96 3.97
N ALA A 30 15.23 8.63 4.79
CA ALA A 30 16.46 9.26 4.32
C ALA A 30 17.44 8.21 3.74
N ASN A 31 17.59 7.08 4.42
CA ASN A 31 18.44 5.98 3.97
C ASN A 31 17.89 5.34 2.68
N LEU A 32 16.58 5.10 2.60
CA LEU A 32 15.95 4.62 1.38
C LEU A 32 16.20 5.59 0.21
N LYS A 33 16.01 6.89 0.43
CA LYS A 33 16.28 7.93 -0.58
C LYS A 33 17.72 7.93 -1.05
N ALA A 34 18.68 7.80 -0.14
CA ALA A 34 20.12 7.81 -0.46
C ALA A 34 20.56 6.65 -1.34
N HIS A 35 19.83 5.52 -1.32
CA HIS A 35 20.12 4.32 -2.12
C HIS A 35 19.17 4.11 -3.30
N ALA A 36 18.19 4.99 -3.48
CA ALA A 36 17.24 4.90 -4.57
C ALA A 36 17.81 5.45 -5.89
N ALA A 37 17.32 4.93 -7.00
CA ALA A 37 17.61 5.48 -8.32
C ALA A 37 17.04 6.91 -8.46
N GLU A 38 17.65 7.75 -9.32
CA GLU A 38 17.23 9.15 -9.52
C GLU A 38 15.78 9.30 -10.01
N ASP A 39 15.24 8.27 -10.67
CA ASP A 39 13.88 8.22 -11.20
C ASP A 39 12.93 7.36 -10.35
N CYS A 40 13.32 7.06 -9.11
CA CYS A 40 12.53 6.29 -8.17
C CYS A 40 11.26 7.05 -7.74
N SER A 41 10.17 6.30 -7.61
CA SER A 41 8.91 6.76 -7.01
C SER A 41 8.67 6.07 -5.68
N TYR A 42 8.05 6.80 -4.76
CA TYR A 42 7.78 6.32 -3.40
C TYR A 42 6.27 6.35 -3.13
N TYR A 43 5.77 5.25 -2.59
CA TYR A 43 4.42 5.12 -2.08
C TYR A 43 4.48 4.77 -0.60
N VAL A 44 3.92 5.61 0.24
CA VAL A 44 3.92 5.43 1.70
C VAL A 44 2.49 5.43 2.20
N THR A 45 2.03 4.29 2.71
CA THR A 45 0.72 4.21 3.38
C THR A 45 0.79 4.95 4.70
N ALA A 46 -0.23 5.76 5.00
CA ALA A 46 -0.25 6.63 6.16
C ALA A 46 -1.52 6.46 6.99
N PRO A 47 -1.49 6.86 8.27
CA PRO A 47 -2.69 6.91 9.11
C PRO A 47 -3.75 7.87 8.55
N GLN A 48 -5.03 7.56 8.79
CA GLN A 48 -6.17 8.27 8.21
C GLN A 48 -6.39 9.69 8.75
N GLY A 49 -5.81 10.05 9.86
CA GLY A 49 -6.07 11.38 10.43
C GLY A 49 -5.35 11.63 11.75
N GLY A 50 -5.70 12.75 12.36
CA GLY A 50 -5.10 13.21 13.60
C GLY A 50 -3.63 13.58 13.46
N ASP A 51 -2.95 13.68 14.60
CA ASP A 51 -1.54 14.06 14.68
C ASP A 51 -0.61 13.10 13.92
N LEU A 52 -0.96 11.79 13.87
CA LEU A 52 -0.12 10.78 13.22
C LEU A 52 -0.05 10.96 11.71
N GLY A 53 -1.13 11.39 11.07
CA GLY A 53 -1.15 11.66 9.63
C GLY A 53 -0.25 12.84 9.27
N LEU A 54 -0.35 13.93 10.04
CA LEU A 54 0.52 15.12 9.89
C LEU A 54 1.98 14.77 10.18
N MET A 55 2.23 14.02 11.25
CA MET A 55 3.55 13.59 11.66
C MET A 55 4.22 12.74 10.58
N MET A 56 3.51 11.80 9.96
CA MET A 56 4.04 10.97 8.86
C MET A 56 4.43 11.83 7.65
N GLN A 57 3.62 12.83 7.31
CA GLN A 57 3.95 13.76 6.23
C GLN A 57 5.20 14.58 6.56
N GLN A 58 5.33 15.05 7.80
CA GLN A 58 6.50 15.79 8.25
C GLN A 58 7.77 14.94 8.24
N MET A 59 7.69 13.68 8.69
CA MET A 59 8.82 12.74 8.62
C MET A 59 9.34 12.55 7.19
N MET A 60 8.43 12.46 6.22
CA MET A 60 8.83 12.36 4.81
C MET A 60 9.50 13.64 4.33
N ILE A 61 9.00 14.81 4.71
CA ILE A 61 9.61 16.11 4.38
C ILE A 61 11.01 16.21 4.96
N ASP A 62 11.19 15.87 6.24
CA ASP A 62 12.47 15.94 6.94
C ASP A 62 13.49 14.92 6.40
N ALA A 63 13.01 13.81 5.86
CA ALA A 63 13.82 12.86 5.09
C ALA A 63 14.12 13.32 3.63
N GLY A 64 13.62 14.49 3.24
CA GLY A 64 13.79 15.05 1.90
C GLY A 64 12.85 14.47 0.83
N LEU A 65 11.74 13.87 1.23
CA LEU A 65 10.70 13.28 0.38
C LEU A 65 9.39 14.08 0.49
N ALA A 66 9.34 15.29 -0.04
CA ALA A 66 8.14 16.11 -0.02
C ALA A 66 6.96 15.42 -0.75
N VAL A 67 5.83 15.26 -0.06
CA VAL A 67 4.63 14.62 -0.62
C VAL A 67 4.08 15.46 -1.77
N LYS A 68 3.88 14.85 -2.95
CA LYS A 68 3.36 15.50 -4.16
C LYS A 68 1.91 15.18 -4.42
N HIS A 69 1.48 13.95 -4.12
CA HIS A 69 0.09 13.53 -4.24
C HIS A 69 -0.33 12.71 -3.03
N ILE A 70 -1.60 12.82 -2.67
CA ILE A 70 -2.25 11.95 -1.69
C ILE A 70 -3.28 11.13 -2.45
N LEU A 71 -3.07 9.83 -2.50
CA LEU A 71 -4.02 8.88 -3.04
C LEU A 71 -4.88 8.34 -1.90
N MET A 72 -6.13 8.04 -2.18
CA MET A 72 -7.06 7.48 -1.20
C MET A 72 -7.42 6.05 -1.59
N TRP A 73 -6.95 5.09 -0.81
CA TRP A 73 -7.43 3.72 -0.92
C TRP A 73 -8.74 3.57 -0.16
N VAL A 74 -9.82 3.32 -0.91
CA VAL A 74 -11.17 3.08 -0.36
C VAL A 74 -11.39 1.58 -0.21
N LYS A 75 -11.78 1.18 1.00
CA LYS A 75 -12.03 -0.20 1.40
C LYS A 75 -13.51 -0.57 1.20
N ASN A 76 -13.81 -1.85 1.10
CA ASN A 76 -15.18 -2.38 1.06
C ASN A 76 -15.93 -2.24 2.39
N ALA A 77 -15.21 -2.17 3.51
CA ALA A 77 -15.78 -2.00 4.84
C ALA A 77 -15.01 -0.96 5.65
N ALA A 78 -15.71 -0.27 6.55
CA ALA A 78 -15.10 0.63 7.51
C ALA A 78 -14.26 -0.15 8.53
N THR A 79 -13.28 0.54 9.12
CA THR A 79 -12.56 0.03 10.28
C THR A 79 -13.41 0.27 11.50
N PHE A 80 -13.84 -0.81 12.16
CA PHE A 80 -14.67 -0.71 13.35
C PHE A 80 -13.91 -0.06 14.51
N SER A 81 -14.39 1.09 14.98
CA SER A 81 -13.75 1.90 16.04
C SER A 81 -14.35 1.72 17.42
N MET A 82 -15.29 0.80 17.60
CA MET A 82 -16.03 0.56 18.86
C MET A 82 -16.70 1.82 19.41
N GLY A 83 -17.25 2.67 18.55
CA GLY A 83 -17.96 3.90 18.97
C GLY A 83 -17.04 5.02 19.48
N ARG A 84 -15.74 4.93 19.24
CA ARG A 84 -14.76 5.97 19.65
C ARG A 84 -14.67 7.13 18.69
N LEU A 85 -15.27 7.03 17.50
CA LEU A 85 -15.27 8.05 16.46
C LEU A 85 -16.71 8.29 15.97
N ASP A 86 -17.03 9.54 15.68
CA ASP A 86 -18.32 9.91 15.06
C ASP A 86 -18.42 9.38 13.63
N TYR A 87 -17.28 9.28 12.94
CA TYR A 87 -17.16 8.75 11.58
C TYR A 87 -16.16 7.60 11.52
N GLU A 88 -16.56 6.48 10.93
CA GLU A 88 -15.66 5.35 10.70
C GLU A 88 -14.93 5.48 9.39
N TYR A 89 -13.61 5.29 9.43
CA TYR A 89 -12.77 5.40 8.24
C TYR A 89 -12.95 4.21 7.29
N ARG A 90 -13.38 4.50 6.07
CA ARG A 90 -13.41 3.55 4.95
C ARG A 90 -12.25 3.71 3.97
N HIS A 91 -11.28 4.55 4.30
CA HIS A 91 -10.15 4.84 3.41
C HIS A 91 -8.83 4.84 4.18
N GLU A 92 -7.74 4.67 3.44
CA GLU A 92 -6.38 4.93 3.91
C GLU A 92 -5.67 5.82 2.92
N PRO A 93 -4.98 6.89 3.36
CA PRO A 93 -4.16 7.71 2.50
C PRO A 93 -2.88 6.98 2.11
N ILE A 94 -2.42 7.23 0.88
CA ILE A 94 -1.14 6.78 0.37
C ILE A 94 -0.43 8.00 -0.16
N PHE A 95 0.67 8.37 0.46
CA PHE A 95 1.52 9.47 0.01
C PHE A 95 2.34 9.00 -1.18
N TYR A 96 2.26 9.73 -2.28
CA TYR A 96 3.01 9.47 -3.49
C TYR A 96 3.95 10.62 -3.77
N THR A 97 5.21 10.28 -4.02
CA THR A 97 6.26 11.27 -4.29
C THR A 97 7.42 10.69 -5.11
N TRP A 98 8.28 11.57 -5.56
CA TRP A 98 9.57 11.29 -6.23
C TRP A 98 10.53 12.47 -5.97
N ASP A 99 11.82 12.25 -6.15
CA ASP A 99 12.80 13.30 -5.92
C ASP A 99 12.88 14.26 -7.13
N LYS A 100 13.68 13.95 -8.15
CA LYS A 100 13.89 14.84 -9.30
C LYS A 100 12.98 14.52 -10.47
N LYS A 101 12.91 13.28 -10.85
CA LYS A 101 12.14 12.74 -11.98
C LYS A 101 11.51 11.40 -11.60
N HIS A 102 10.56 10.94 -12.37
CA HIS A 102 9.95 9.62 -12.22
C HIS A 102 9.39 9.15 -13.54
N ASN A 103 9.21 7.85 -13.66
CA ASN A 103 8.47 7.24 -14.73
C ASN A 103 7.05 6.97 -14.26
N PHE A 104 6.05 7.42 -15.00
CA PHE A 104 4.65 7.09 -14.77
C PHE A 104 4.06 6.46 -16.02
N TYR A 105 3.60 5.22 -15.89
CA TYR A 105 3.09 4.39 -16.99
C TYR A 105 1.57 4.22 -16.93
N GLY A 106 0.92 4.78 -15.92
CA GLY A 106 -0.53 4.88 -15.83
C GLY A 106 -1.11 5.82 -16.89
N GLY A 107 -2.40 5.70 -17.16
CA GLY A 107 -3.10 6.61 -18.08
C GLY A 107 -3.34 7.96 -17.43
N TYR A 108 -3.06 9.04 -18.16
CA TYR A 108 -3.50 10.39 -17.76
C TYR A 108 -4.98 10.55 -18.15
N ASN A 109 -5.87 9.92 -17.44
CA ASN A 109 -7.30 10.15 -17.65
C ASN A 109 -7.77 11.29 -16.75
N THR A 110 -8.17 12.37 -17.40
CA THR A 110 -8.92 13.44 -16.73
C THR A 110 -10.24 12.85 -16.23
N SER A 111 -10.61 13.18 -15.01
CA SER A 111 -11.86 12.75 -14.36
C SER A 111 -13.13 13.39 -14.93
N VAL A 112 -13.10 13.87 -16.16
CA VAL A 112 -14.27 14.44 -16.84
C VAL A 112 -14.78 13.37 -17.81
N ILE A 113 -15.82 12.68 -17.40
CA ILE A 113 -16.65 11.85 -18.29
C ILE A 113 -17.57 12.82 -19.01
N ASP A 114 -17.25 13.11 -20.24
CA ASP A 114 -18.11 13.89 -21.14
C ASP A 114 -18.89 12.95 -22.10
N ASP A 115 -19.51 11.93 -21.50
CA ASP A 115 -20.40 11.00 -22.21
C ASP A 115 -21.82 11.10 -21.65
N THR A 116 -22.39 12.31 -21.66
CA THR A 116 -23.77 12.54 -21.23
C THR A 116 -24.81 12.02 -22.23
N GLU A 117 -24.43 11.61 -23.42
CA GLU A 117 -25.41 11.30 -24.50
C GLU A 117 -26.12 9.95 -24.39
N ASN A 118 -25.71 9.03 -23.54
CA ASN A 118 -26.30 7.67 -23.52
C ASN A 118 -26.69 7.09 -22.14
N ILE A 119 -26.45 7.78 -21.06
CA ILE A 119 -26.71 7.24 -19.69
C ILE A 119 -28.20 6.96 -19.48
N ASP A 120 -29.06 7.84 -19.98
CA ASP A 120 -30.53 7.71 -19.82
C ASP A 120 -31.15 6.54 -20.60
N LYS A 121 -30.40 5.97 -21.55
CA LYS A 121 -30.85 4.85 -22.40
C LYS A 121 -30.25 3.51 -21.95
N MET A 122 -29.31 3.50 -21.01
CA MET A 122 -28.64 2.29 -20.53
C MET A 122 -29.55 1.50 -19.57
N SER A 123 -29.59 0.19 -19.75
CA SER A 123 -30.17 -0.69 -18.75
C SER A 123 -29.38 -0.63 -17.45
N LYS A 124 -30.02 -0.97 -16.33
CA LYS A 124 -29.35 -1.01 -15.01
C LYS A 124 -28.11 -1.93 -15.00
N ALA A 125 -28.09 -2.98 -15.83
CA ALA A 125 -26.97 -3.91 -15.96
C ALA A 125 -25.80 -3.26 -16.70
N GLU A 126 -26.07 -2.65 -17.84
CA GLU A 126 -25.08 -1.92 -18.66
C GLU A 126 -24.49 -0.74 -17.89
N LEU A 127 -25.33 0.04 -17.21
CA LEU A 127 -24.86 1.14 -16.37
C LEU A 127 -23.92 0.64 -15.27
N LYS A 128 -24.26 -0.48 -14.62
CA LYS A 128 -23.43 -1.08 -13.57
C LYS A 128 -22.10 -1.60 -14.11
N GLU A 129 -22.09 -2.15 -15.32
CA GLU A 129 -20.88 -2.64 -15.98
C GLU A 129 -19.99 -1.49 -16.44
N THR A 130 -20.58 -0.45 -17.03
CA THR A 130 -19.89 0.78 -17.43
C THR A 130 -19.28 1.49 -16.24
N LEU A 131 -20.02 1.65 -15.13
CA LEU A 131 -19.49 2.23 -13.90
C LEU A 131 -18.35 1.40 -13.28
N ARG A 132 -18.41 0.08 -13.41
CA ARG A 132 -17.31 -0.78 -12.99
C ARG A 132 -16.08 -0.61 -13.89
N ALA A 133 -16.28 -0.59 -15.19
CA ALA A 133 -15.21 -0.41 -16.18
C ALA A 133 -14.52 0.96 -16.03
N ILE A 134 -15.28 2.03 -15.79
CA ILE A 134 -14.75 3.36 -15.47
C ILE A 134 -13.94 3.30 -14.19
N ARG A 135 -14.52 2.78 -13.10
CA ARG A 135 -13.84 2.65 -11.80
C ARG A 135 -12.53 1.86 -11.88
N ASP A 136 -12.49 0.83 -12.74
CA ASP A 136 -11.32 -0.05 -12.87
C ASP A 136 -10.27 0.48 -13.88
N LYS A 137 -10.63 1.46 -14.71
CA LYS A 137 -9.74 2.07 -15.73
C LYS A 137 -9.10 3.37 -15.31
N GLU A 138 -9.64 4.07 -14.31
CA GLU A 138 -9.13 5.39 -13.93
C GLU A 138 -7.91 5.28 -13.02
N ASP A 139 -6.80 5.93 -13.42
CA ASP A 139 -5.69 6.31 -12.55
C ASP A 139 -6.07 7.54 -11.72
N SER A 140 -7.21 7.44 -11.06
CA SER A 140 -7.70 8.44 -10.12
C SER A 140 -6.88 8.41 -8.84
N SER A 141 -6.80 9.55 -8.15
CA SER A 141 -6.28 9.63 -6.77
C SER A 141 -7.12 8.81 -5.78
N VAL A 142 -8.29 8.32 -6.19
CA VAL A 142 -9.14 7.44 -5.39
C VAL A 142 -9.06 6.01 -5.94
N ILE A 143 -8.59 5.09 -5.10
CA ILE A 143 -8.34 3.70 -5.47
C ILE A 143 -9.30 2.80 -4.70
N TYR A 144 -10.17 2.08 -5.43
CA TYR A 144 -11.11 1.12 -4.85
C TYR A 144 -10.52 -0.29 -4.93
N VAL A 145 -10.13 -0.83 -3.78
CA VAL A 145 -9.67 -2.22 -3.65
C VAL A 145 -10.21 -2.82 -2.38
N ASP A 146 -10.88 -3.96 -2.49
CA ASP A 146 -11.45 -4.66 -1.35
C ASP A 146 -10.35 -5.17 -0.42
N LYS A 147 -10.50 -4.87 0.87
CA LYS A 147 -9.66 -5.45 1.92
C LYS A 147 -10.18 -6.86 2.23
N PRO A 148 -9.31 -7.88 2.34
CA PRO A 148 -9.73 -9.20 2.81
C PRO A 148 -10.41 -9.09 4.18
N LEU A 149 -11.60 -9.67 4.32
CA LEU A 149 -12.39 -9.61 5.56
C LEU A 149 -11.78 -10.43 6.69
N LYS A 150 -11.02 -11.47 6.36
CA LYS A 150 -10.28 -12.31 7.31
C LYS A 150 -8.87 -12.50 6.80
N CYS A 151 -7.88 -12.20 7.63
CA CYS A 151 -6.48 -12.46 7.35
C CYS A 151 -5.82 -13.01 8.62
N ASN A 152 -5.33 -14.23 8.54
CA ASN A 152 -4.60 -14.88 9.63
C ASN A 152 -3.08 -14.65 9.55
N LEU A 153 -2.60 -13.95 8.51
CA LEU A 153 -1.18 -13.76 8.26
C LEU A 153 -0.62 -12.48 8.89
N HIS A 154 -1.41 -11.41 8.89
CA HIS A 154 -1.00 -10.11 9.47
C HIS A 154 -2.24 -9.24 9.70
N PRO A 155 -2.35 -8.55 10.85
CA PRO A 155 -3.55 -7.77 11.20
C PRO A 155 -3.84 -6.60 10.24
N THR A 156 -2.79 -6.01 9.64
CA THR A 156 -2.89 -4.85 8.75
C THR A 156 -2.49 -5.14 7.31
N MET A 157 -2.61 -6.41 6.87
CA MET A 157 -2.22 -6.81 5.52
C MET A 157 -2.92 -5.97 4.44
N LYS A 158 -2.13 -5.41 3.52
CA LYS A 158 -2.63 -4.72 2.34
C LYS A 158 -2.99 -5.73 1.23
N PRO A 159 -4.02 -5.46 0.42
CA PRO A 159 -4.34 -6.31 -0.73
C PRO A 159 -3.22 -6.31 -1.78
N VAL A 160 -2.90 -7.47 -2.33
CA VAL A 160 -1.91 -7.59 -3.42
C VAL A 160 -2.30 -6.72 -4.63
N LYS A 161 -3.59 -6.70 -4.99
CA LYS A 161 -4.12 -5.89 -6.11
C LYS A 161 -3.82 -4.39 -5.94
N LEU A 162 -3.88 -3.86 -4.71
CA LEU A 162 -3.54 -2.47 -4.42
C LEU A 162 -2.07 -2.20 -4.73
N VAL A 163 -1.17 -2.99 -4.14
CA VAL A 163 0.28 -2.81 -4.30
C VAL A 163 0.70 -3.05 -5.76
N ALA A 164 0.13 -4.07 -6.40
CA ALA A 164 0.38 -4.37 -7.81
C ALA A 164 -0.01 -3.19 -8.74
N ARG A 165 -1.13 -2.51 -8.48
CA ARG A 165 -1.54 -1.32 -9.24
C ARG A 165 -0.54 -0.18 -9.10
N LEU A 166 -0.12 0.15 -7.88
CA LEU A 166 0.86 1.21 -7.63
C LEU A 166 2.22 0.86 -8.28
N MET A 167 2.65 -0.37 -8.14
CA MET A 167 3.89 -0.88 -8.73
C MET A 167 3.84 -0.82 -10.27
N TYR A 168 2.73 -1.21 -10.87
CA TYR A 168 2.54 -1.17 -12.33
C TYR A 168 2.66 0.25 -12.89
N ASN A 169 2.16 1.24 -12.16
CA ASN A 169 2.18 2.64 -12.60
C ASN A 169 3.59 3.23 -12.70
N ASN A 170 4.55 2.73 -11.91
CA ASN A 170 5.89 3.34 -11.84
C ASN A 170 7.03 2.37 -12.13
N SER A 171 6.74 1.16 -12.60
CA SER A 171 7.79 0.20 -12.93
C SER A 171 7.46 -0.66 -14.14
N ARG A 172 8.47 -1.29 -14.70
CA ARG A 172 8.40 -2.26 -15.80
C ARG A 172 8.88 -3.63 -15.35
N GLN A 173 8.66 -4.65 -16.17
CA GLN A 173 9.20 -5.99 -15.91
C GLN A 173 10.74 -5.92 -15.80
N GLY A 174 11.29 -6.59 -14.80
CA GLY A 174 12.71 -6.60 -14.51
C GLY A 174 13.22 -5.47 -13.62
N ASP A 175 12.42 -4.40 -13.42
CA ASP A 175 12.78 -3.31 -12.53
C ASP A 175 12.87 -3.79 -11.07
N LEU A 176 13.62 -3.04 -10.27
CA LEU A 176 13.81 -3.28 -8.84
C LEU A 176 12.77 -2.49 -8.03
N VAL A 177 12.10 -3.18 -7.14
CA VAL A 177 11.22 -2.62 -6.10
C VAL A 177 11.83 -2.90 -4.74
N ALA A 178 11.77 -1.93 -3.83
CA ALA A 178 12.21 -2.10 -2.45
C ALA A 178 11.06 -1.82 -1.49
N ASP A 179 10.94 -2.66 -0.45
CA ASP A 179 10.00 -2.47 0.65
C ASP A 179 10.76 -2.68 1.97
N ILE A 180 10.94 -1.60 2.72
CA ILE A 180 11.71 -1.60 3.97
C ILE A 180 10.86 -1.93 5.20
N PHE A 181 9.57 -2.19 5.02
CA PHE A 181 8.62 -2.59 6.07
C PHE A 181 7.73 -3.74 5.55
N GLY A 182 8.35 -4.89 5.33
CA GLY A 182 7.78 -6.03 4.58
C GLY A 182 6.47 -6.58 5.10
N GLY A 183 6.28 -6.59 6.43
CA GLY A 183 5.09 -7.14 7.08
C GLY A 183 4.79 -8.55 6.63
N SER A 184 3.64 -8.76 6.00
CA SER A 184 3.27 -10.08 5.47
C SER A 184 3.80 -10.39 4.06
N GLY A 185 4.64 -9.53 3.45
CA GLY A 185 5.22 -9.76 2.12
C GLY A 185 4.29 -9.47 0.94
N THR A 186 3.33 -8.60 1.11
CA THR A 186 2.39 -8.27 0.00
C THR A 186 3.11 -7.69 -1.21
N THR A 187 4.12 -6.83 -0.99
CA THR A 187 4.94 -6.24 -2.04
C THR A 187 5.73 -7.30 -2.80
N MET A 188 6.26 -8.31 -2.11
CA MET A 188 6.98 -9.42 -2.77
C MET A 188 6.06 -10.21 -3.69
N ILE A 189 4.85 -10.55 -3.24
CA ILE A 189 3.88 -11.27 -4.09
C ILE A 189 3.45 -10.43 -5.29
N ALA A 190 3.22 -9.14 -5.10
CA ALA A 190 2.90 -8.23 -6.22
C ALA A 190 4.05 -8.13 -7.23
N ALA A 191 5.28 -8.05 -6.75
CA ALA A 191 6.47 -8.00 -7.59
C ALA A 191 6.64 -9.29 -8.40
N GLU A 192 6.44 -10.45 -7.78
CA GLU A 192 6.50 -11.77 -8.46
C GLU A 192 5.43 -11.87 -9.55
N GLN A 193 4.17 -11.50 -9.25
CA GLN A 193 3.08 -11.48 -10.24
C GLN A 193 3.40 -10.61 -11.46
N LEU A 194 4.03 -9.47 -11.22
CA LEU A 194 4.33 -8.48 -12.24
C LEU A 194 5.74 -8.66 -12.86
N LYS A 195 6.49 -9.69 -12.45
CA LYS A 195 7.87 -9.99 -12.90
C LYS A 195 8.84 -8.85 -12.62
N ARG A 196 8.77 -8.26 -11.42
CA ARG A 196 9.76 -7.31 -10.88
C ARG A 196 10.68 -8.03 -9.93
N ARG A 197 11.89 -7.48 -9.75
CA ARG A 197 12.77 -7.89 -8.64
C ARG A 197 12.33 -7.17 -7.38
N CYS A 198 12.35 -7.85 -6.24
CA CYS A 198 11.96 -7.25 -4.97
C CYS A 198 13.06 -7.43 -3.93
N TYR A 199 13.48 -6.32 -3.32
CA TYR A 199 14.25 -6.34 -2.08
C TYR A 199 13.35 -5.94 -0.93
N MET A 200 13.40 -6.71 0.15
CA MET A 200 12.51 -6.51 1.28
C MET A 200 13.29 -6.58 2.59
N MET A 201 12.90 -5.72 3.52
CA MET A 201 13.40 -5.75 4.91
C MET A 201 12.21 -5.96 5.84
N GLU A 202 12.42 -6.75 6.86
CA GLU A 202 11.46 -6.97 7.93
C GLU A 202 12.23 -7.16 9.25
N LEU A 203 11.76 -6.48 10.28
CA LEU A 203 12.40 -6.49 11.60
C LEU A 203 12.01 -7.71 12.42
N ASP A 204 10.75 -8.15 12.31
CA ASP A 204 10.21 -9.26 13.07
C ASP A 204 10.55 -10.59 12.39
N PRO A 205 11.35 -11.48 13.05
CA PRO A 205 11.70 -12.79 12.48
C PRO A 205 10.48 -13.65 12.12
N HIS A 206 9.39 -13.55 12.89
CA HIS A 206 8.16 -14.27 12.59
C HIS A 206 7.59 -13.85 11.23
N TYR A 207 7.57 -12.55 10.95
CA TYR A 207 7.09 -12.06 9.65
C TYR A 207 8.08 -12.34 8.53
N CYS A 208 9.38 -12.44 8.80
CA CYS A 208 10.34 -12.96 7.82
C CYS A 208 9.94 -14.38 7.37
N ASP A 209 9.60 -15.26 8.31
CA ASP A 209 9.15 -16.62 8.02
C ASP A 209 7.82 -16.63 7.25
N VAL A 210 6.88 -15.74 7.61
CA VAL A 210 5.61 -15.56 6.90
C VAL A 210 5.84 -15.13 5.45
N ILE A 211 6.74 -14.19 5.19
CA ILE A 211 7.11 -13.73 3.84
C ILE A 211 7.64 -14.89 3.01
N ILE A 212 8.59 -15.65 3.57
CA ILE A 212 9.22 -16.79 2.90
C ILE A 212 8.17 -17.86 2.57
N ALA A 213 7.40 -18.30 3.57
CA ALA A 213 6.38 -19.31 3.39
C ALA A 213 5.33 -18.91 2.33
N ARG A 214 4.93 -17.65 2.34
CA ARG A 214 3.96 -17.10 1.39
C ARG A 214 4.52 -17.04 -0.02
N TRP A 215 5.78 -16.66 -0.19
CA TRP A 215 6.45 -16.63 -1.48
C TRP A 215 6.66 -18.04 -2.03
N GLU A 216 7.11 -19.00 -1.19
CA GLU A 216 7.24 -20.41 -1.57
C GLU A 216 5.91 -21.01 -2.02
N ALA A 217 4.84 -20.76 -1.27
CA ALA A 217 3.49 -21.23 -1.61
C ALA A 217 2.99 -20.64 -2.92
N PHE A 218 3.32 -19.39 -3.20
CA PHE A 218 2.89 -18.70 -4.42
C PHE A 218 3.66 -19.15 -5.66
N THR A 219 4.99 -19.32 -5.54
CA THR A 219 5.87 -19.63 -6.68
C THR A 219 6.08 -21.10 -6.92
N GLY A 220 5.86 -21.94 -5.91
CA GLY A 220 6.25 -23.36 -5.91
C GLY A 220 7.77 -23.60 -5.76
N GLN A 221 8.55 -22.52 -5.57
CA GLN A 221 10.00 -22.59 -5.41
C GLN A 221 10.37 -22.67 -3.92
N LYS A 222 11.63 -22.98 -3.64
CA LYS A 222 12.20 -22.98 -2.28
C LYS A 222 13.16 -21.81 -2.10
N ALA A 223 12.93 -21.05 -1.03
CA ALA A 223 13.85 -19.99 -0.63
C ALA A 223 15.18 -20.59 -0.15
N LYS A 224 16.27 -19.92 -0.47
CA LYS A 224 17.62 -20.34 -0.06
C LYS A 224 18.18 -19.34 0.94
N LYS A 225 18.47 -19.81 2.14
CA LYS A 225 19.19 -19.00 3.13
C LYS A 225 20.64 -18.84 2.68
N ILE A 226 21.08 -17.59 2.56
CA ILE A 226 22.47 -17.22 2.30
C ILE A 226 23.09 -16.92 3.66
N ALA A 227 24.25 -17.51 3.97
CA ALA A 227 25.00 -17.14 5.14
C ALA A 227 25.44 -15.68 4.98
N GLY A 228 25.10 -14.84 5.96
CA GLY A 228 25.60 -13.47 6.08
C GLY A 228 26.97 -13.46 6.77
#